data_9ae95fd6c96b0d34d09060d42e5ac351
#
_entry.id   9ae95fd6c96b0d34d09060d42e5ac351
#
_cell.length_a   1.000
_cell.length_b   1.000
_cell.length_c   1.000
_cell.angle_alpha   90.00
_cell.angle_beta   90.00
_cell.angle_gamma   90.00
#
_symmetry.space_group_name_H-M   'P 1'
#
loop_
_entity.id
_entity.type
_entity.pdbx_description
1 polymer ?
#
loop_
_entity_poly.entity_id
_entity_poly.type
_entity_poly.pdbx_seq_one_letter_code
_entity_poly.pdbx_strand_id
1 'polypeptide(L)'
;MKRILVSVTGLLAVLALGYALGPRHQFASAPAKTELPVTDLATLEQTIAESEKRAGLKPDNEARIVWADSSRKVKTPVSMVYIPGFGATWAEGDPIHKKLAKHFGCNLYLARPEEHGLTSPDAFKGLTPDKYKASAERALAIGKALGDRVVVIGTSAGGMLTLYLAQRHPEIAGLVLYSPCIAVVNPALKLATKPWGAQIMKQVLNGEHVTVTTYKPDRAQYWLTRYHINGLITLQTMLDEYMTPDEFSKVKQPLFMGYYYKDEDHQDKVVSVAAMLAMYEQLGTSADKKQKVAFPKAGEHVIASHFTSGDLDGVYRATEQFLTNTIRLVPVSGTLAVR
;
A
#
# COMPACT_ATOMS: atom_id res chain seq x y z
N MET A 1 47.25 -16.69 25.79
CA MET A 1 46.42 -16.62 24.56
C MET A 1 45.31 -17.67 24.49
N LYS A 2 45.59 -19.01 24.63
CA LYS A 2 44.52 -20.04 24.54
C LYS A 2 43.34 -19.83 25.53
N ARG A 3 43.60 -19.48 26.82
CA ARG A 3 42.55 -19.27 27.83
C ARG A 3 41.67 -18.04 27.52
N ILE A 4 42.24 -16.95 26.98
CA ILE A 4 41.49 -15.75 26.58
C ILE A 4 40.61 -16.07 25.35
N LEU A 5 41.13 -16.83 24.40
CA LEU A 5 40.39 -17.25 23.21
C LEU A 5 39.16 -18.10 23.58
N VAL A 6 39.35 -19.09 24.49
CA VAL A 6 38.24 -19.93 24.98
C VAL A 6 37.18 -19.10 25.72
N SER A 7 37.62 -18.12 26.53
CA SER A 7 36.67 -17.23 27.24
C SER A 7 35.88 -16.33 26.28
N VAL A 8 36.51 -15.78 25.23
CA VAL A 8 35.86 -14.97 24.23
C VAL A 8 34.85 -15.79 23.41
N THR A 9 35.26 -17.00 23.00
CA THR A 9 34.37 -17.92 22.26
C THR A 9 33.14 -18.32 23.09
N GLY A 10 33.36 -18.62 24.38
CA GLY A 10 32.28 -18.94 25.30
C GLY A 10 31.29 -17.76 25.48
N LEU A 11 31.81 -16.54 25.65
CA LEU A 11 30.96 -15.34 25.75
C LEU A 11 30.15 -15.11 24.46
N LEU A 12 30.78 -15.22 23.30
CA LEU A 12 30.09 -15.09 22.00
C LEU A 12 28.98 -16.13 21.84
N ALA A 13 29.25 -17.38 22.23
CA ALA A 13 28.25 -18.46 22.18
C ALA A 13 27.06 -18.17 23.11
N VAL A 14 27.27 -17.66 24.31
CA VAL A 14 26.22 -17.26 25.26
C VAL A 14 25.41 -16.10 24.69
N LEU A 15 26.07 -15.09 24.12
CA LEU A 15 25.38 -13.94 23.49
C LEU A 15 24.55 -14.38 22.28
N ALA A 16 25.11 -15.26 21.42
CA ALA A 16 24.39 -15.80 20.27
C ALA A 16 23.16 -16.63 20.68
N LEU A 17 23.31 -17.45 21.73
CA LEU A 17 22.21 -18.22 22.30
C LEU A 17 21.15 -17.30 22.93
N GLY A 18 21.56 -16.30 23.70
CA GLY A 18 20.66 -15.29 24.28
C GLY A 18 19.90 -14.52 23.18
N TYR A 19 20.57 -14.19 22.07
CA TYR A 19 19.90 -13.59 20.93
C TYR A 19 18.90 -14.57 20.26
N ALA A 20 19.33 -15.80 19.98
CA ALA A 20 18.50 -16.79 19.28
C ALA A 20 17.24 -17.18 20.08
N LEU A 21 17.36 -17.25 21.41
CA LEU A 21 16.27 -17.54 22.35
C LEU A 21 15.46 -16.29 22.73
N GLY A 22 15.79 -15.13 22.17
CA GLY A 22 15.10 -13.88 22.47
C GLY A 22 13.63 -13.89 22.05
N PRO A 23 12.78 -13.11 22.75
CA PRO A 23 11.36 -13.03 22.42
C PRO A 23 11.15 -12.45 21.03
N ARG A 24 10.25 -13.06 20.25
CA ARG A 24 9.74 -12.53 19.00
C ARG A 24 8.40 -11.87 19.25
N HIS A 25 8.11 -10.84 18.46
CA HIS A 25 6.79 -10.20 18.55
C HIS A 25 5.67 -11.21 18.23
N GLN A 26 4.64 -11.20 19.06
CA GLN A 26 3.43 -12.01 18.88
C GLN A 26 2.27 -11.07 18.58
N PHE A 27 1.60 -11.30 17.46
CA PHE A 27 0.38 -10.58 17.13
C PHE A 27 -0.80 -11.13 17.93
N ALA A 28 -1.71 -10.23 18.32
CA ALA A 28 -2.95 -10.66 18.94
C ALA A 28 -3.76 -11.53 17.94
N SER A 29 -4.22 -12.68 18.41
CA SER A 29 -5.14 -13.49 17.62
C SER A 29 -6.50 -12.80 17.57
N ALA A 30 -6.87 -12.28 16.42
CA ALA A 30 -8.18 -11.70 16.19
C ALA A 30 -8.69 -12.12 14.81
N PRO A 31 -9.97 -12.53 14.69
CA PRO A 31 -10.52 -12.90 13.39
C PRO A 31 -10.48 -11.70 12.44
N ALA A 32 -9.89 -11.90 11.28
CA ALA A 32 -9.90 -10.93 10.20
C ALA A 32 -11.27 -11.01 9.49
N LYS A 33 -11.98 -9.89 9.42
CA LYS A 33 -13.25 -9.80 8.68
C LYS A 33 -12.97 -9.56 7.20
N THR A 34 -13.14 -10.59 6.37
CA THR A 34 -12.92 -10.52 4.92
C THR A 34 -14.19 -10.30 4.12
N GLU A 35 -15.30 -10.83 4.57
CA GLU A 35 -16.53 -10.86 3.75
C GLU A 35 -17.45 -9.68 4.06
N LEU A 36 -17.85 -8.98 3.01
CA LEU A 36 -19.07 -8.18 3.00
C LEU A 36 -20.13 -9.02 2.28
N PRO A 37 -21.20 -9.44 2.94
CA PRO A 37 -22.35 -10.03 2.23
C PRO A 37 -22.97 -8.93 1.36
N VAL A 38 -22.73 -8.98 0.06
CA VAL A 38 -23.22 -8.00 -0.89
C VAL A 38 -24.42 -8.59 -1.60
N THR A 39 -25.60 -8.08 -1.31
CA THR A 39 -26.84 -8.44 -2.01
C THR A 39 -27.12 -7.51 -3.18
N ASP A 40 -26.83 -6.21 -3.03
CA ASP A 40 -26.96 -5.18 -4.05
C ASP A 40 -26.00 -4.00 -3.78
N LEU A 41 -25.82 -3.13 -4.76
CA LEU A 41 -24.85 -2.03 -4.68
C LEU A 41 -25.29 -0.91 -3.73
N ALA A 42 -26.58 -0.67 -3.53
CA ALA A 42 -27.07 0.33 -2.60
C ALA A 42 -26.83 -0.12 -1.14
N THR A 43 -27.11 -1.38 -0.85
CA THR A 43 -26.80 -2.03 0.43
C THR A 43 -25.30 -2.04 0.70
N LEU A 44 -24.45 -2.31 -0.31
CA LEU A 44 -23.01 -2.25 -0.20
C LEU A 44 -22.52 -0.86 0.23
N GLU A 45 -22.97 0.20 -0.46
CA GLU A 45 -22.58 1.58 -0.14
C GLU A 45 -23.00 1.95 1.29
N GLN A 46 -24.22 1.62 1.69
CA GLN A 46 -24.71 1.86 3.05
C GLN A 46 -23.90 1.10 4.09
N THR A 47 -23.59 -0.18 3.85
CA THR A 47 -22.79 -1.01 4.76
C THR A 47 -21.38 -0.43 4.97
N ILE A 48 -20.74 0.05 3.89
CA ILE A 48 -19.47 0.75 3.96
C ILE A 48 -19.63 2.00 4.83
N ALA A 49 -20.58 2.87 4.51
CA ALA A 49 -20.77 4.13 5.22
C ALA A 49 -21.05 3.93 6.73
N GLU A 50 -21.85 2.93 7.10
CA GLU A 50 -22.13 2.60 8.49
C GLU A 50 -20.91 2.03 9.23
N SER A 51 -20.10 1.22 8.56
CA SER A 51 -18.84 0.72 9.10
C SER A 51 -17.86 1.86 9.38
N GLU A 52 -17.71 2.78 8.45
CA GLU A 52 -16.81 3.91 8.56
C GLU A 52 -17.25 4.90 9.66
N LYS A 53 -18.53 5.17 9.84
CA LYS A 53 -19.06 5.98 10.96
C LYS A 53 -18.67 5.46 12.32
N ARG A 54 -18.52 4.13 12.48
CA ARG A 54 -18.15 3.50 13.75
C ARG A 54 -16.64 3.42 13.99
N ALA A 55 -15.82 3.77 13.00
CA ALA A 55 -14.38 3.51 13.05
C ALA A 55 -13.57 4.57 13.83
N GLY A 56 -14.16 5.70 14.25
CA GLY A 56 -13.45 6.75 14.99
C GLY A 56 -12.39 7.47 14.14
N LEU A 57 -12.79 7.87 12.94
CA LEU A 57 -11.91 8.46 11.93
C LEU A 57 -11.71 9.95 12.12
N LYS A 58 -10.59 10.45 11.62
CA LYS A 58 -10.46 11.87 11.27
C LYS A 58 -11.48 12.22 10.20
N PRO A 59 -12.04 13.45 10.19
CA PRO A 59 -12.99 13.86 9.16
C PRO A 59 -12.46 13.59 7.75
N ASP A 60 -13.33 13.16 6.83
CA ASP A 60 -13.03 12.90 5.42
C ASP A 60 -11.99 11.78 5.14
N ASN A 61 -11.76 10.88 6.11
CA ASN A 61 -10.84 9.75 5.92
C ASN A 61 -11.55 8.42 5.62
N GLU A 62 -12.87 8.45 5.46
CA GLU A 62 -13.70 7.28 5.25
C GLU A 62 -13.42 6.60 3.91
N ALA A 63 -13.45 5.28 3.90
CA ALA A 63 -13.59 4.52 2.66
C ALA A 63 -14.91 4.85 1.97
N ARG A 64 -14.91 4.91 0.65
CA ARG A 64 -16.12 5.28 -0.11
C ARG A 64 -16.10 4.80 -1.54
N ILE A 65 -17.28 4.72 -2.14
CA ILE A 65 -17.45 4.50 -3.56
C ILE A 65 -17.59 5.86 -4.26
N VAL A 66 -16.82 6.07 -5.31
CA VAL A 66 -16.98 7.16 -6.27
C VAL A 66 -17.61 6.56 -7.52
N TRP A 67 -18.89 6.84 -7.72
CA TRP A 67 -19.65 6.31 -8.83
C TRP A 67 -19.27 6.98 -10.14
N ALA A 68 -19.18 6.20 -11.22
CA ALA A 68 -19.09 6.73 -12.58
C ALA A 68 -20.34 7.53 -12.96
N ASP A 69 -21.51 7.05 -12.50
CA ASP A 69 -22.79 7.73 -12.58
C ASP A 69 -23.53 7.60 -11.24
N SER A 70 -23.51 8.67 -10.46
CA SER A 70 -24.13 8.71 -9.12
C SER A 70 -25.65 8.63 -9.12
N SER A 71 -26.29 8.90 -10.27
CA SER A 71 -27.76 8.81 -10.40
C SER A 71 -28.24 7.39 -10.63
N ARG A 72 -27.41 6.54 -11.24
CA ARG A 72 -27.78 5.16 -11.61
C ARG A 72 -27.20 4.10 -10.70
N LYS A 73 -26.00 4.33 -10.15
CA LYS A 73 -25.27 3.42 -9.23
C LYS A 73 -25.27 1.97 -9.71
N VAL A 74 -24.88 1.76 -10.96
CA VAL A 74 -24.82 0.44 -11.58
C VAL A 74 -23.37 -0.03 -11.73
N LYS A 75 -23.20 -1.33 -11.92
CA LYS A 75 -21.92 -1.96 -12.23
C LYS A 75 -21.35 -1.43 -13.54
N THR A 76 -20.06 -1.19 -13.59
CA THR A 76 -19.36 -0.74 -14.80
C THR A 76 -18.57 -1.90 -15.44
N PRO A 77 -18.23 -1.86 -16.74
CA PRO A 77 -17.40 -2.90 -17.37
C PRO A 77 -16.05 -3.08 -16.68
N VAL A 78 -15.50 -2.00 -16.13
CA VAL A 78 -14.27 -2.01 -15.32
C VAL A 78 -14.50 -1.15 -14.10
N SER A 79 -14.09 -1.63 -12.93
CA SER A 79 -13.95 -0.83 -11.72
C SER A 79 -12.48 -0.60 -11.39
N MET A 80 -12.22 0.44 -10.63
CA MET A 80 -10.91 0.72 -10.06
C MET A 80 -10.98 0.63 -8.54
N VAL A 81 -9.94 0.07 -7.92
CA VAL A 81 -9.76 0.03 -6.47
C VAL A 81 -8.48 0.77 -6.14
N TYR A 82 -8.53 1.77 -5.28
CA TYR A 82 -7.34 2.45 -4.76
C TYR A 82 -7.05 2.01 -3.34
N ILE A 83 -5.82 1.52 -3.10
CA ILE A 83 -5.33 1.12 -1.79
C ILE A 83 -4.19 2.07 -1.39
N PRO A 84 -4.37 2.88 -0.31
CA PRO A 84 -3.37 3.85 0.14
C PRO A 84 -2.18 3.17 0.84
N GLY A 85 -1.11 3.93 1.01
CA GLY A 85 0.09 3.57 1.72
C GLY A 85 -0.07 3.55 3.23
N PHE A 86 1.03 3.21 3.91
CA PHE A 86 1.08 3.09 5.37
C PHE A 86 0.73 4.39 6.08
N GLY A 87 -0.33 4.33 6.89
CA GLY A 87 -0.82 5.47 7.65
C GLY A 87 -1.58 6.52 6.85
N ALA A 88 -1.72 6.34 5.53
CA ALA A 88 -2.43 7.24 4.63
C ALA A 88 -3.88 6.80 4.39
N THR A 89 -4.67 7.69 3.78
CA THR A 89 -6.00 7.41 3.27
C THR A 89 -6.12 7.83 1.81
N TRP A 90 -7.33 7.90 1.26
CA TRP A 90 -7.61 8.11 -0.16
C TRP A 90 -6.89 9.32 -0.79
N ALA A 91 -6.65 10.39 -0.02
CA ALA A 91 -6.04 11.62 -0.52
C ALA A 91 -4.59 11.46 -0.98
N GLU A 92 -3.93 10.35 -0.59
CA GLU A 92 -2.60 10.00 -1.07
C GLU A 92 -2.55 9.71 -2.59
N GLY A 93 -3.66 9.32 -3.21
CA GLY A 93 -3.76 9.12 -4.66
C GLY A 93 -4.52 10.23 -5.39
N ASP A 94 -4.96 11.29 -4.68
CA ASP A 94 -5.74 12.37 -5.27
C ASP A 94 -4.83 13.43 -5.94
N PRO A 95 -5.14 13.81 -7.18
CA PRO A 95 -6.36 13.57 -7.97
C PRO A 95 -6.28 12.39 -8.97
N ILE A 96 -5.16 11.68 -9.04
CA ILE A 96 -4.87 10.76 -10.16
C ILE A 96 -5.93 9.66 -10.27
N HIS A 97 -6.21 8.93 -9.18
CA HIS A 97 -7.18 7.82 -9.19
C HIS A 97 -8.60 8.28 -9.62
N LYS A 98 -9.06 9.47 -9.17
CA LYS A 98 -10.37 10.01 -9.55
C LYS A 98 -10.38 10.45 -11.01
N LYS A 99 -9.30 11.10 -11.50
CA LYS A 99 -9.18 11.51 -12.90
C LYS A 99 -9.20 10.29 -13.83
N LEU A 100 -8.47 9.22 -13.50
CA LEU A 100 -8.44 7.98 -14.27
C LEU A 100 -9.82 7.32 -14.29
N ALA A 101 -10.45 7.15 -13.12
CA ALA A 101 -11.78 6.54 -13.03
C ALA A 101 -12.82 7.32 -13.85
N LYS A 102 -12.82 8.64 -13.76
CA LYS A 102 -13.69 9.51 -14.55
C LYS A 102 -13.42 9.40 -16.05
N HIS A 103 -12.15 9.38 -16.44
CA HIS A 103 -11.73 9.29 -17.85
C HIS A 103 -12.20 8.00 -18.53
N PHE A 104 -12.17 6.89 -17.82
CA PHE A 104 -12.57 5.58 -18.33
C PHE A 104 -14.01 5.17 -17.95
N GLY A 105 -14.76 6.04 -17.27
CA GLY A 105 -16.14 5.72 -16.85
C GLY A 105 -16.21 4.55 -15.86
N CYS A 106 -15.23 4.44 -14.98
CA CYS A 106 -15.14 3.37 -14.00
C CYS A 106 -15.74 3.79 -12.65
N ASN A 107 -16.48 2.89 -12.00
CA ASN A 107 -16.70 3.01 -10.57
C ASN A 107 -15.34 2.88 -9.86
N LEU A 108 -15.11 3.70 -8.83
CA LEU A 108 -13.87 3.70 -8.05
C LEU A 108 -14.17 3.44 -6.58
N TYR A 109 -13.53 2.44 -6.00
CA TYR A 109 -13.51 2.26 -4.57
C TYR A 109 -12.23 2.82 -3.96
N LEU A 110 -12.40 3.79 -3.06
CA LEU A 110 -11.32 4.37 -2.26
C LEU A 110 -11.25 3.56 -0.96
N ALA A 111 -10.32 2.62 -0.90
CA ALA A 111 -10.19 1.72 0.24
C ALA A 111 -9.54 2.43 1.44
N ARG A 112 -9.92 2.00 2.63
CA ARG A 112 -9.24 2.34 3.88
C ARG A 112 -8.81 1.02 4.56
N PRO A 113 -7.52 0.70 4.60
CA PRO A 113 -7.04 -0.46 5.33
C PRO A 113 -7.32 -0.33 6.84
N GLU A 114 -7.33 -1.47 7.52
CA GLU A 114 -7.61 -1.54 8.96
C GLU A 114 -6.71 -0.59 9.75
N GLU A 115 -7.29 0.12 10.71
CA GLU A 115 -6.65 1.11 11.58
C GLU A 115 -6.01 2.33 10.89
N HIS A 116 -6.24 2.54 9.58
CA HIS A 116 -5.85 3.78 8.90
C HIS A 116 -6.89 4.88 9.14
N GLY A 117 -6.45 6.13 9.07
CA GLY A 117 -7.33 7.31 9.20
C GLY A 117 -7.90 7.56 10.59
N LEU A 118 -7.49 6.82 11.62
CA LEU A 118 -8.02 6.96 12.98
C LEU A 118 -7.61 8.28 13.64
N THR A 119 -8.47 8.78 14.53
CA THR A 119 -8.13 9.89 15.44
C THR A 119 -7.27 9.43 16.61
N SER A 120 -7.33 8.14 16.95
CA SER A 120 -6.61 7.56 18.07
C SER A 120 -5.09 7.66 17.89
N PRO A 121 -4.35 8.11 18.92
CA PRO A 121 -2.89 8.06 18.91
C PRO A 121 -2.34 6.62 18.99
N ASP A 122 -3.20 5.64 19.33
CA ASP A 122 -2.90 4.21 19.39
C ASP A 122 -3.23 3.48 18.07
N ALA A 123 -3.44 4.23 16.97
CA ALA A 123 -3.59 3.62 15.66
C ALA A 123 -2.49 2.58 15.39
N PHE A 124 -2.82 1.47 14.77
CA PHE A 124 -1.97 0.30 14.50
C PHE A 124 -1.63 -0.58 15.72
N LYS A 125 -2.07 -0.25 16.93
CA LYS A 125 -1.84 -1.10 18.09
C LYS A 125 -2.44 -2.50 17.93
N GLY A 126 -3.60 -2.58 17.32
CA GLY A 126 -4.32 -3.82 17.05
C GLY A 126 -4.13 -4.37 15.63
N LEU A 127 -3.34 -3.71 14.78
CA LEU A 127 -3.10 -4.16 13.41
C LEU A 127 -2.26 -5.45 13.41
N THR A 128 -2.69 -6.42 12.61
CA THR A 128 -1.96 -7.68 12.38
C THR A 128 -1.79 -7.92 10.89
N PRO A 129 -0.82 -8.76 10.45
CA PRO A 129 -0.72 -9.15 9.06
C PRO A 129 -2.03 -9.68 8.49
N ASP A 130 -2.78 -10.49 9.26
CA ASP A 130 -4.06 -11.03 8.82
C ASP A 130 -5.14 -9.97 8.62
N LYS A 131 -5.25 -9.00 9.53
CA LYS A 131 -6.15 -7.86 9.35
C LYS A 131 -5.77 -7.00 8.16
N TYR A 132 -4.46 -6.81 7.93
CA TYR A 132 -3.97 -6.01 6.83
C TYR A 132 -4.27 -6.69 5.48
N LYS A 133 -4.02 -8.00 5.37
CA LYS A 133 -4.42 -8.83 4.21
C LYS A 133 -5.93 -8.80 4.00
N ALA A 134 -6.72 -9.02 5.06
CA ALA A 134 -8.17 -8.99 4.98
C ALA A 134 -8.73 -7.66 4.48
N SER A 135 -8.06 -6.54 4.80
CA SER A 135 -8.43 -5.22 4.26
C SER A 135 -8.25 -5.15 2.75
N ALA A 136 -7.17 -5.72 2.21
CA ALA A 136 -6.92 -5.79 0.77
C ALA A 136 -7.92 -6.73 0.07
N GLU A 137 -8.17 -7.90 0.63
CA GLU A 137 -9.15 -8.86 0.11
C GLU A 137 -10.57 -8.25 0.06
N ARG A 138 -10.96 -7.54 1.12
CA ARG A 138 -12.23 -6.81 1.16
C ARG A 138 -12.29 -5.72 0.08
N ALA A 139 -11.20 -4.99 -0.12
CA ALA A 139 -11.15 -3.95 -1.15
C ALA A 139 -11.32 -4.54 -2.55
N LEU A 140 -10.67 -5.67 -2.84
CA LEU A 140 -10.84 -6.40 -4.10
C LEU A 140 -12.28 -6.93 -4.26
N ALA A 141 -12.87 -7.50 -3.21
CA ALA A 141 -14.25 -7.99 -3.25
C ALA A 141 -15.25 -6.87 -3.58
N ILE A 142 -15.07 -5.68 -3.00
CA ILE A 142 -15.86 -4.49 -3.34
C ILE A 142 -15.62 -4.10 -4.80
N GLY A 143 -14.37 -4.07 -5.26
CA GLY A 143 -14.05 -3.82 -6.67
C GLY A 143 -14.79 -4.76 -7.62
N LYS A 144 -14.83 -6.07 -7.32
CA LYS A 144 -15.55 -7.09 -8.11
C LYS A 144 -17.07 -6.88 -8.10
N ALA A 145 -17.62 -6.35 -7.02
CA ALA A 145 -19.04 -5.96 -6.98
C ALA A 145 -19.33 -4.74 -7.86
N LEU A 146 -18.39 -3.80 -7.98
CA LEU A 146 -18.53 -2.54 -8.70
C LEU A 146 -18.23 -2.62 -10.19
N GLY A 147 -17.50 -3.65 -10.67
CA GLY A 147 -17.12 -3.81 -12.07
C GLY A 147 -16.97 -5.28 -12.49
N ASP A 148 -17.10 -5.57 -13.78
CA ASP A 148 -16.90 -6.92 -14.33
C ASP A 148 -15.43 -7.31 -14.33
N ARG A 149 -14.54 -6.33 -14.52
CA ARG A 149 -13.09 -6.43 -14.42
C ARG A 149 -12.59 -5.44 -13.39
N VAL A 150 -11.50 -5.75 -12.70
CA VAL A 150 -10.96 -4.86 -11.64
C VAL A 150 -9.53 -4.46 -11.98
N VAL A 151 -9.24 -3.18 -11.94
CA VAL A 151 -7.88 -2.61 -11.91
C VAL A 151 -7.58 -2.17 -10.49
N VAL A 152 -6.46 -2.62 -9.93
CA VAL A 152 -6.04 -2.24 -8.58
C VAL A 152 -4.90 -1.24 -8.66
N ILE A 153 -5.06 -0.11 -7.97
CA ILE A 153 -4.09 0.98 -7.88
C ILE A 153 -3.60 1.04 -6.44
N GLY A 154 -2.29 0.95 -6.22
CA GLY A 154 -1.74 0.99 -4.87
C GLY A 154 -0.52 1.91 -4.77
N THR A 155 -0.46 2.71 -3.71
CA THR A 155 0.69 3.55 -3.38
C THR A 155 1.46 2.96 -2.21
N SER A 156 2.80 2.88 -2.28
CA SER A 156 3.65 2.48 -1.15
C SER A 156 3.26 1.12 -0.56
N ALA A 157 2.84 1.05 0.72
CA ALA A 157 2.33 -0.18 1.33
C ALA A 157 1.03 -0.67 0.66
N GLY A 158 0.22 0.23 0.08
CA GLY A 158 -0.90 -0.15 -0.79
C GLY A 158 -0.43 -0.88 -2.05
N GLY A 159 0.74 -0.51 -2.60
CA GLY A 159 1.40 -1.24 -3.69
C GLY A 159 1.87 -2.64 -3.27
N MET A 160 2.39 -2.79 -2.04
CA MET A 160 2.69 -4.10 -1.44
C MET A 160 1.41 -4.96 -1.34
N LEU A 161 0.30 -4.39 -0.83
CA LEU A 161 -0.98 -5.10 -0.74
C LEU A 161 -1.55 -5.44 -2.14
N THR A 162 -1.34 -4.57 -3.13
CA THR A 162 -1.73 -4.83 -4.52
C THR A 162 -0.97 -6.03 -5.10
N LEU A 163 0.34 -6.14 -4.84
CA LEU A 163 1.15 -7.30 -5.21
C LEU A 163 0.69 -8.56 -4.47
N TYR A 164 0.41 -8.47 -3.17
CA TYR A 164 -0.17 -9.57 -2.39
C TYR A 164 -1.46 -10.12 -3.03
N LEU A 165 -2.37 -9.23 -3.44
CA LEU A 165 -3.59 -9.62 -4.14
C LEU A 165 -3.29 -10.29 -5.49
N ALA A 166 -2.39 -9.70 -6.28
CA ALA A 166 -2.04 -10.21 -7.61
C ALA A 166 -1.43 -11.62 -7.58
N GLN A 167 -0.68 -11.95 -6.52
CA GLN A 167 -0.13 -13.29 -6.30
C GLN A 167 -1.19 -14.37 -6.11
N ARG A 168 -2.43 -14.00 -5.75
CA ARG A 168 -3.54 -14.89 -5.37
C ARG A 168 -4.75 -14.79 -6.27
N HIS A 169 -4.91 -13.69 -6.97
CA HIS A 169 -6.07 -13.35 -7.79
C HIS A 169 -5.66 -13.10 -9.24
N PRO A 170 -5.42 -14.16 -10.02
CA PRO A 170 -5.01 -14.03 -11.43
C PRO A 170 -6.03 -13.33 -12.31
N GLU A 171 -7.27 -13.22 -11.88
CA GLU A 171 -8.38 -12.55 -12.57
C GLU A 171 -8.32 -11.01 -12.49
N ILE A 172 -7.43 -10.41 -11.69
CA ILE A 172 -7.24 -8.95 -11.66
C ILE A 172 -6.79 -8.49 -13.06
N ALA A 173 -7.50 -7.51 -13.63
CA ALA A 173 -7.31 -7.09 -15.00
C ALA A 173 -6.03 -6.28 -15.23
N GLY A 174 -5.53 -5.60 -14.19
CA GLY A 174 -4.30 -4.83 -14.24
C GLY A 174 -3.93 -4.20 -12.92
N LEU A 175 -2.64 -3.89 -12.78
CA LEU A 175 -2.04 -3.34 -11.57
C LEU A 175 -1.39 -1.99 -11.91
N VAL A 176 -1.65 -1.00 -11.06
CA VAL A 176 -0.97 0.30 -11.10
C VAL A 176 -0.29 0.51 -9.74
N LEU A 177 1.03 0.56 -9.73
CA LEU A 177 1.84 0.69 -8.53
C LEU A 177 2.54 2.05 -8.53
N TYR A 178 2.30 2.86 -7.51
CA TYR A 178 3.02 4.10 -7.28
C TYR A 178 3.98 3.93 -6.11
N SER A 179 5.28 4.00 -6.37
CA SER A 179 6.35 3.82 -5.38
C SER A 179 6.10 2.63 -4.43
N PRO A 180 5.85 1.39 -4.95
CA PRO A 180 5.44 0.26 -4.12
C PRO A 180 6.48 -0.06 -3.04
N CYS A 181 6.01 -0.33 -1.82
CA CYS A 181 6.88 -0.69 -0.70
C CYS A 181 7.33 -2.15 -0.83
N ILE A 182 8.49 -2.36 -1.46
CA ILE A 182 9.15 -3.67 -1.55
C ILE A 182 10.16 -3.83 -0.41
N ALA A 183 10.86 -2.76 -0.09
CA ALA A 183 11.71 -2.62 1.08
C ALA A 183 11.77 -1.14 1.47
N VAL A 184 11.84 -0.85 2.76
CA VAL A 184 12.08 0.53 3.22
C VAL A 184 13.56 0.89 3.10
N VAL A 185 13.86 2.19 2.92
CA VAL A 185 15.26 2.67 2.83
C VAL A 185 16.00 2.43 4.15
N ASN A 186 15.34 2.61 5.31
CA ASN A 186 15.98 2.37 6.60
C ASN A 186 16.09 0.87 6.90
N PRO A 187 17.30 0.27 6.81
CA PRO A 187 17.47 -1.17 6.98
C PRO A 187 17.21 -1.64 8.41
N ALA A 188 17.20 -0.74 9.40
CA ALA A 188 16.95 -1.08 10.79
C ALA A 188 15.53 -1.66 10.99
N LEU A 189 14.58 -1.34 10.10
CA LEU A 189 13.24 -1.92 10.20
C LEU A 189 13.24 -3.46 10.04
N LYS A 190 14.20 -4.03 9.32
CA LYS A 190 14.36 -5.49 9.21
C LYS A 190 14.59 -6.18 10.56
N LEU A 191 15.07 -5.45 11.58
CA LEU A 191 15.24 -5.98 12.93
C LEU A 191 13.90 -6.15 13.66
N ALA A 192 12.86 -5.47 13.24
CA ALA A 192 11.55 -5.46 13.90
C ALA A 192 10.94 -6.87 14.07
N THR A 193 11.17 -7.76 13.09
CA THR A 193 10.68 -9.15 13.07
C THR A 193 11.64 -10.17 13.66
N LYS A 194 12.86 -9.74 14.06
CA LYS A 194 13.90 -10.61 14.62
C LYS A 194 13.74 -10.75 16.13
N PRO A 195 14.43 -11.74 16.78
CA PRO A 195 14.46 -11.82 18.24
C PRO A 195 14.84 -10.47 18.84
N TRP A 196 14.17 -10.08 19.92
CA TRP A 196 14.31 -8.77 20.59
C TRP A 196 13.91 -7.55 19.76
N GLY A 197 13.43 -7.70 18.53
CA GLY A 197 13.17 -6.62 17.59
C GLY A 197 12.21 -5.56 18.15
N ALA A 198 11.08 -5.98 18.72
CA ALA A 198 10.12 -5.07 19.34
C ALA A 198 10.71 -4.30 20.53
N GLN A 199 11.52 -4.97 21.37
CA GLN A 199 12.18 -4.35 22.52
C GLN A 199 13.24 -3.33 22.07
N ILE A 200 14.04 -3.68 21.06
CA ILE A 200 15.02 -2.77 20.46
C ILE A 200 14.31 -1.54 19.88
N MET A 201 13.22 -1.72 19.14
CA MET A 201 12.45 -0.60 18.61
C MET A 201 11.90 0.31 19.70
N LYS A 202 11.33 -0.26 20.78
CA LYS A 202 10.86 0.51 21.94
C LYS A 202 11.97 1.34 22.57
N GLN A 203 13.15 0.78 22.71
CA GLN A 203 14.32 1.48 23.27
C GLN A 203 14.80 2.61 22.34
N VAL A 204 14.92 2.36 21.05
CA VAL A 204 15.38 3.34 20.05
C VAL A 204 14.41 4.50 19.91
N LEU A 205 13.11 4.22 19.95
CA LEU A 205 12.05 5.24 19.81
C LEU A 205 11.66 5.88 21.17
N ASN A 206 12.29 5.45 22.25
CA ASN A 206 11.96 5.90 23.61
C ASN A 206 10.44 5.75 23.92
N GLY A 207 9.88 4.61 23.54
CA GLY A 207 8.46 4.30 23.76
C GLY A 207 7.84 3.40 22.68
N GLU A 208 6.53 3.31 22.71
CA GLU A 208 5.76 2.42 21.82
C GLU A 208 5.12 3.16 20.62
N HIS A 209 5.42 4.45 20.46
CA HIS A 209 4.79 5.25 19.41
C HIS A 209 5.82 5.94 18.53
N VAL A 210 5.50 6.00 17.25
CA VAL A 210 6.15 6.88 16.28
C VAL A 210 5.35 8.18 16.18
N THR A 211 6.05 9.32 16.20
CA THR A 211 5.44 10.63 15.97
C THR A 211 6.10 11.27 14.75
N VAL A 212 5.28 11.67 13.78
CA VAL A 212 5.70 12.37 12.57
C VAL A 212 5.33 13.84 12.68
N THR A 213 6.34 14.71 12.69
CA THR A 213 6.18 16.16 12.86
C THR A 213 6.41 16.96 11.59
N THR A 214 6.76 16.27 10.50
CA THR A 214 7.18 16.91 9.24
C THR A 214 6.04 17.19 8.28
N TYR A 215 4.84 16.64 8.51
CA TYR A 215 3.71 16.87 7.62
C TYR A 215 3.10 18.25 7.84
N LYS A 216 2.80 18.95 6.73
CA LYS A 216 1.98 20.16 6.75
C LYS A 216 0.56 19.82 7.25
N PRO A 217 -0.19 20.78 7.83
CA PRO A 217 -1.52 20.52 8.42
C PRO A 217 -2.52 19.90 7.45
N ASP A 218 -2.54 20.31 6.19
CA ASP A 218 -3.39 19.79 5.13
C ASP A 218 -3.08 18.33 4.81
N ARG A 219 -1.79 17.96 4.72
CA ARG A 219 -1.34 16.58 4.58
C ARG A 219 -1.63 15.76 5.84
N ALA A 220 -1.36 16.32 7.02
CA ALA A 220 -1.58 15.66 8.33
C ALA A 220 -3.05 15.25 8.56
N GLN A 221 -4.01 15.90 7.86
CA GLN A 221 -5.40 15.49 7.86
C GLN A 221 -5.58 14.05 7.38
N TYR A 222 -4.85 13.63 6.35
CA TYR A 222 -5.02 12.35 5.64
C TYR A 222 -3.94 11.31 5.94
N TRP A 223 -2.95 11.64 6.76
CA TRP A 223 -1.91 10.72 7.23
C TRP A 223 -1.90 10.65 8.75
N LEU A 224 -1.62 9.47 9.30
CA LEU A 224 -1.37 9.32 10.73
C LEU A 224 -0.08 10.06 11.10
N THR A 225 -0.19 10.96 12.06
CA THR A 225 0.96 11.70 12.62
C THR A 225 1.50 11.07 13.89
N ARG A 226 0.72 10.17 14.52
CA ARG A 226 1.13 9.35 15.66
C ARG A 226 0.50 7.97 15.53
N TYR A 227 1.30 6.93 15.74
CA TYR A 227 0.84 5.55 15.68
C TYR A 227 1.74 4.61 16.50
N HIS A 228 1.20 3.47 16.88
CA HIS A 228 1.90 2.44 17.65
C HIS A 228 2.91 1.68 16.76
N ILE A 229 4.08 1.32 17.32
CA ILE A 229 5.17 0.59 16.63
C ILE A 229 4.73 -0.75 16.07
N ASN A 230 3.69 -1.37 16.60
CA ASN A 230 3.12 -2.62 16.09
C ASN A 230 2.77 -2.53 14.59
N GLY A 231 2.37 -1.34 14.10
CA GLY A 231 2.16 -1.13 12.68
C GLY A 231 3.42 -1.34 11.83
N LEU A 232 4.59 -0.88 12.30
CA LEU A 232 5.86 -1.08 11.61
C LEU A 232 6.28 -2.56 11.63
N ILE A 233 6.02 -3.28 12.74
CA ILE A 233 6.29 -4.71 12.84
C ILE A 233 5.39 -5.47 11.88
N THR A 234 4.10 -5.10 11.80
CA THR A 234 3.15 -5.66 10.83
C THR A 234 3.61 -5.42 9.40
N LEU A 235 4.00 -4.18 9.06
CA LEU A 235 4.52 -3.86 7.73
C LEU A 235 5.74 -4.70 7.37
N GLN A 236 6.74 -4.78 8.27
CA GLN A 236 7.95 -5.58 8.01
C GLN A 236 7.64 -7.06 7.89
N THR A 237 6.69 -7.59 8.69
CA THR A 237 6.25 -8.99 8.55
C THR A 237 5.66 -9.25 7.17
N MET A 238 4.81 -8.35 6.66
CA MET A 238 4.27 -8.45 5.32
C MET A 238 5.35 -8.37 4.23
N LEU A 239 6.36 -7.51 4.40
CA LEU A 239 7.49 -7.42 3.48
C LEU A 239 8.33 -8.71 3.48
N ASP A 240 8.66 -9.25 4.66
CA ASP A 240 9.45 -10.47 4.81
C ASP A 240 8.75 -11.69 4.18
N GLU A 241 7.41 -11.74 4.24
CA GLU A 241 6.60 -12.89 3.85
C GLU A 241 6.18 -12.85 2.37
N TYR A 242 5.83 -11.66 1.84
CA TYR A 242 5.19 -11.53 0.53
C TYR A 242 6.04 -10.78 -0.52
N MET A 243 7.09 -10.07 -0.12
CA MET A 243 7.95 -9.34 -1.08
C MET A 243 9.23 -10.13 -1.35
N THR A 244 9.07 -11.33 -1.89
CA THR A 244 10.14 -12.29 -2.18
C THR A 244 10.14 -12.69 -3.67
N PRO A 245 11.26 -13.17 -4.22
CA PRO A 245 11.35 -13.62 -5.61
C PRO A 245 10.29 -14.65 -6.00
N ASP A 246 10.03 -15.63 -5.12
CA ASP A 246 9.02 -16.66 -5.37
C ASP A 246 7.62 -16.08 -5.47
N GLU A 247 7.29 -15.11 -4.63
CA GLU A 247 6.00 -14.42 -4.65
C GLU A 247 5.87 -13.50 -5.88
N PHE A 248 6.94 -12.81 -6.29
CA PHE A 248 6.92 -11.96 -7.48
C PHE A 248 6.69 -12.75 -8.76
N SER A 249 7.23 -13.97 -8.87
CA SER A 249 7.06 -14.83 -10.04
C SER A 249 5.60 -15.25 -10.30
N LYS A 250 4.74 -15.18 -9.26
CA LYS A 250 3.30 -15.48 -9.35
C LYS A 250 2.49 -14.35 -9.96
N VAL A 251 3.01 -13.11 -9.95
CA VAL A 251 2.34 -11.93 -10.52
C VAL A 251 2.46 -11.97 -12.04
N LYS A 252 1.36 -12.17 -12.75
CA LYS A 252 1.31 -12.31 -14.22
C LYS A 252 0.41 -11.28 -14.90
N GLN A 253 -0.31 -10.49 -14.12
CA GLN A 253 -1.21 -9.43 -14.60
C GLN A 253 -0.40 -8.31 -15.29
N PRO A 254 -1.00 -7.60 -16.26
CA PRO A 254 -0.44 -6.35 -16.76
C PRO A 254 -0.14 -5.38 -15.62
N LEU A 255 1.07 -4.77 -15.62
CA LEU A 255 1.54 -3.98 -14.49
C LEU A 255 2.22 -2.69 -14.93
N PHE A 256 1.77 -1.57 -14.37
CA PHE A 256 2.46 -0.28 -14.40
C PHE A 256 3.12 -0.01 -13.05
N MET A 257 4.39 0.45 -13.07
CA MET A 257 5.11 0.91 -11.89
C MET A 257 5.68 2.31 -12.13
N GLY A 258 5.17 3.29 -11.38
CA GLY A 258 5.70 4.65 -11.33
C GLY A 258 6.47 4.88 -10.03
N TYR A 259 7.60 5.61 -10.08
CA TYR A 259 8.40 5.90 -8.90
C TYR A 259 9.20 7.19 -9.07
N TYR A 260 9.55 7.85 -7.94
CA TYR A 260 10.43 9.01 -7.94
C TYR A 260 11.89 8.58 -8.04
N TYR A 261 12.55 8.98 -9.13
CA TYR A 261 13.99 8.84 -9.32
C TYR A 261 14.47 9.87 -10.33
N LYS A 262 15.47 10.63 -9.98
CA LYS A 262 16.20 11.55 -10.87
C LYS A 262 17.66 11.11 -11.01
N ASP A 263 18.31 10.84 -9.91
CA ASP A 263 19.68 10.33 -9.78
C ASP A 263 19.83 9.66 -8.39
N GLU A 264 21.03 9.16 -8.05
CA GLU A 264 21.29 8.46 -6.80
C GLU A 264 21.07 9.33 -5.54
N ASP A 265 21.30 10.62 -5.64
CA ASP A 265 21.11 11.57 -4.53
C ASP A 265 19.64 12.04 -4.43
N HIS A 266 18.94 12.08 -5.56
CA HIS A 266 17.58 12.59 -5.72
C HIS A 266 16.63 11.46 -6.14
N GLN A 267 16.31 10.59 -5.20
CA GLN A 267 15.38 9.48 -5.37
C GLN A 267 14.51 9.29 -4.13
N ASP A 268 13.60 8.36 -4.19
CA ASP A 268 12.72 8.01 -3.08
C ASP A 268 13.55 7.72 -1.81
N LYS A 269 13.25 8.45 -0.72
CA LYS A 269 13.93 8.34 0.58
C LYS A 269 13.13 7.52 1.60
N VAL A 270 11.97 6.99 1.21
CA VAL A 270 11.08 6.18 2.05
C VAL A 270 11.21 4.71 1.70
N VAL A 271 11.08 4.37 0.42
CA VAL A 271 11.19 2.99 -0.08
C VAL A 271 12.35 2.86 -1.07
N SER A 272 12.97 1.68 -1.10
CA SER A 272 14.16 1.41 -1.91
C SER A 272 13.82 1.32 -3.40
N VAL A 273 14.31 2.25 -4.21
CA VAL A 273 14.21 2.20 -5.67
C VAL A 273 14.89 0.95 -6.21
N ALA A 274 16.05 0.59 -5.69
CA ALA A 274 16.76 -0.63 -6.10
C ALA A 274 15.92 -1.89 -5.86
N ALA A 275 15.20 -1.97 -4.73
CA ALA A 275 14.31 -3.10 -4.45
C ALA A 275 13.09 -3.13 -5.40
N MET A 276 12.51 -1.97 -5.73
CA MET A 276 11.43 -1.87 -6.72
C MET A 276 11.88 -2.36 -8.10
N LEU A 277 13.05 -1.95 -8.55
CA LEU A 277 13.61 -2.36 -9.84
C LEU A 277 13.93 -3.86 -9.85
N ALA A 278 14.52 -4.40 -8.78
CA ALA A 278 14.79 -5.83 -8.66
C ALA A 278 13.48 -6.66 -8.67
N MET A 279 12.44 -6.23 -7.95
CA MET A 279 11.12 -6.85 -7.99
C MET A 279 10.56 -6.85 -9.42
N TYR A 280 10.61 -5.70 -10.11
CA TYR A 280 10.07 -5.58 -11.47
C TYR A 280 10.67 -6.59 -12.45
N GLU A 281 11.96 -6.87 -12.35
CA GLU A 281 12.63 -7.88 -13.20
C GLU A 281 12.19 -9.31 -12.85
N GLN A 282 11.79 -9.57 -11.62
CA GLN A 282 11.39 -10.89 -11.10
C GLN A 282 9.90 -11.21 -11.29
N LEU A 283 9.09 -10.25 -11.79
CA LEU A 283 7.68 -10.47 -12.06
C LEU A 283 7.47 -11.56 -13.13
N GLY A 284 6.49 -12.43 -12.91
CA GLY A 284 6.03 -13.39 -13.92
C GLY A 284 5.26 -12.76 -15.09
N THR A 285 5.00 -11.46 -15.04
CA THR A 285 4.39 -10.67 -16.09
C THR A 285 5.32 -10.59 -17.31
N SER A 286 4.81 -10.90 -18.52
CA SER A 286 5.57 -10.78 -19.75
C SER A 286 5.99 -9.33 -20.03
N ALA A 287 7.12 -9.16 -20.74
CA ALA A 287 7.75 -7.84 -20.94
C ALA A 287 6.83 -6.85 -21.70
N ASP A 288 6.01 -7.35 -22.62
CA ASP A 288 5.03 -6.56 -23.38
C ASP A 288 3.84 -6.07 -22.55
N LYS A 289 3.64 -6.64 -21.34
CA LYS A 289 2.54 -6.30 -20.42
C LYS A 289 2.98 -5.55 -19.16
N LYS A 290 4.27 -5.25 -19.02
CA LYS A 290 4.75 -4.48 -17.88
C LYS A 290 5.50 -3.24 -18.31
N GLN A 291 5.27 -2.14 -17.58
CA GLN A 291 5.91 -0.84 -17.82
C GLN A 291 6.39 -0.25 -16.50
N LYS A 292 7.61 0.30 -16.47
CA LYS A 292 8.14 1.09 -15.36
C LYS A 292 8.52 2.49 -15.85
N VAL A 293 8.19 3.52 -15.05
CA VAL A 293 8.46 4.92 -15.37
C VAL A 293 9.03 5.64 -14.16
N ALA A 294 10.20 6.24 -14.33
CA ALA A 294 10.75 7.17 -13.35
C ALA A 294 10.17 8.57 -13.57
N PHE A 295 9.81 9.26 -12.49
CA PHE A 295 9.27 10.63 -12.51
C PHE A 295 10.24 11.57 -11.80
N PRO A 296 11.28 12.10 -12.49
CA PRO A 296 12.34 12.92 -11.87
C PRO A 296 11.82 14.25 -11.30
N LYS A 297 10.66 14.71 -11.76
CA LYS A 297 10.03 15.96 -11.30
C LYS A 297 9.06 15.74 -10.13
N ALA A 298 8.72 14.49 -9.79
CA ALA A 298 7.79 14.22 -8.68
C ALA A 298 8.31 14.72 -7.33
N GLY A 299 9.63 14.59 -7.09
CA GLY A 299 10.33 15.23 -5.97
C GLY A 299 10.18 14.52 -4.62
N GLU A 300 9.16 13.67 -4.45
CA GLU A 300 8.88 12.92 -3.23
C GLU A 300 8.40 11.49 -3.52
N HIS A 301 8.37 10.68 -2.45
CA HIS A 301 7.87 9.31 -2.43
C HIS A 301 6.45 9.16 -3.00
N VAL A 302 5.51 10.00 -2.55
CA VAL A 302 4.10 9.94 -2.96
C VAL A 302 3.92 10.74 -4.25
N ILE A 303 4.01 10.05 -5.40
CA ILE A 303 4.04 10.70 -6.73
C ILE A 303 2.65 11.05 -7.29
N ALA A 304 1.57 10.51 -6.72
CA ALA A 304 0.22 10.66 -7.26
C ALA A 304 -0.68 11.63 -6.47
N SER A 305 -0.12 12.31 -5.46
CA SER A 305 -0.87 13.25 -4.60
C SER A 305 -0.52 14.70 -4.87
N HIS A 306 -1.53 15.56 -4.87
CA HIS A 306 -1.34 17.01 -4.96
C HIS A 306 -0.63 17.62 -3.73
N PHE A 307 -0.56 16.88 -2.61
CA PHE A 307 0.18 17.32 -1.42
C PHE A 307 1.70 17.25 -1.59
N THR A 308 2.18 16.44 -2.53
CA THR A 308 3.59 16.04 -2.56
C THR A 308 4.21 16.10 -3.95
N SER A 309 3.47 15.71 -4.99
CA SER A 309 4.04 15.52 -6.32
C SER A 309 4.20 16.84 -7.10
N GLY A 310 5.39 17.05 -7.64
CA GLY A 310 5.66 18.10 -8.62
C GLY A 310 5.34 17.71 -10.07
N ASP A 311 4.84 16.48 -10.34
CA ASP A 311 4.61 16.00 -11.71
C ASP A 311 3.31 15.18 -11.86
N LEU A 312 2.21 15.70 -11.34
CA LEU A 312 0.91 15.03 -11.43
C LEU A 312 0.49 14.75 -12.88
N ASP A 313 0.77 15.68 -13.80
CA ASP A 313 0.41 15.52 -15.21
C ASP A 313 1.22 14.42 -15.90
N GLY A 314 2.51 14.30 -15.59
CA GLY A 314 3.35 13.21 -16.08
C GLY A 314 2.87 11.86 -15.57
N VAL A 315 2.59 11.76 -14.25
CA VAL A 315 2.05 10.54 -13.64
C VAL A 315 0.71 10.15 -14.24
N TYR A 316 -0.21 11.12 -14.40
CA TYR A 316 -1.50 10.87 -15.02
C TYR A 316 -1.37 10.33 -16.44
N ARG A 317 -0.64 11.05 -17.32
CA ARG A 317 -0.48 10.66 -18.73
C ARG A 317 0.16 9.29 -18.91
N ALA A 318 1.22 9.00 -18.17
CA ALA A 318 1.89 7.70 -18.28
C ALA A 318 0.97 6.55 -17.84
N THR A 319 0.20 6.76 -16.77
CA THR A 319 -0.76 5.77 -16.28
C THR A 319 -1.94 5.60 -17.25
N GLU A 320 -2.48 6.69 -17.77
CA GLU A 320 -3.56 6.69 -18.76
C GLU A 320 -3.15 5.93 -20.03
N GLN A 321 -1.94 6.20 -20.56
CA GLN A 321 -1.39 5.49 -21.72
C GLN A 321 -1.26 3.98 -21.47
N PHE A 322 -0.79 3.58 -20.30
CA PHE A 322 -0.72 2.16 -19.93
C PHE A 322 -2.11 1.53 -19.87
N LEU A 323 -3.08 2.18 -19.23
CA LEU A 323 -4.45 1.68 -19.14
C LEU A 323 -5.10 1.56 -20.53
N THR A 324 -4.87 2.52 -21.42
CA THR A 324 -5.36 2.50 -22.79
C THR A 324 -4.66 1.44 -23.63
N ASN A 325 -3.34 1.43 -23.65
CA ASN A 325 -2.55 0.64 -24.61
C ASN A 325 -2.37 -0.82 -24.17
N THR A 326 -2.22 -1.07 -22.86
CA THR A 326 -1.93 -2.41 -22.34
C THR A 326 -3.17 -3.08 -21.75
N ILE A 327 -3.94 -2.38 -20.92
CA ILE A 327 -5.19 -2.93 -20.33
C ILE A 327 -6.36 -2.86 -21.32
N ARG A 328 -6.25 -2.02 -22.38
CA ARG A 328 -7.26 -1.81 -23.42
C ARG A 328 -8.55 -1.18 -22.87
N LEU A 329 -8.41 -0.24 -21.94
CA LEU A 329 -9.55 0.58 -21.52
C LEU A 329 -9.85 1.64 -22.58
N VAL A 330 -11.14 1.86 -22.81
CA VAL A 330 -11.62 2.86 -23.76
C VAL A 330 -12.11 4.09 -23.00
N PRO A 331 -11.58 5.29 -23.29
CA PRO A 331 -12.09 6.52 -22.70
C PRO A 331 -13.59 6.72 -23.02
N VAL A 332 -14.35 7.22 -22.06
CA VAL A 332 -15.76 7.56 -22.32
C VAL A 332 -15.85 8.81 -23.18
N SER A 333 -16.71 8.76 -24.20
CA SER A 333 -16.94 9.88 -25.12
C SER A 333 -17.45 11.10 -24.35
N GLY A 334 -16.74 12.22 -24.40
CA GLY A 334 -17.07 13.48 -23.70
C GLY A 334 -15.96 14.00 -22.79
N THR A 335 -14.92 13.23 -22.52
CA THR A 335 -13.73 13.73 -21.82
C THR A 335 -12.72 14.21 -22.86
N LEU A 336 -12.98 15.36 -23.49
CA LEU A 336 -12.00 16.01 -24.37
C LEU A 336 -10.71 16.24 -23.58
N ALA A 337 -9.60 15.73 -24.12
CA ALA A 337 -8.27 16.02 -23.67
C ALA A 337 -8.12 17.55 -23.53
N VAL A 338 -7.92 18.03 -22.32
CA VAL A 338 -7.34 19.33 -22.10
C VAL A 338 -5.90 19.22 -22.62
N ARG A 339 -5.69 19.78 -23.82
CA ARG A 339 -4.37 19.91 -24.46
C ARG A 339 -3.47 20.88 -23.71
#